data_adf5d3c30b87ed2c23ee4c5152126ab5
#
_entry.id   adf5d3c30b87ed2c23ee4c5152126ab5
#
_cell.length_a   1.000
_cell.length_b   1.000
_cell.length_c   1.000
_cell.angle_alpha   90.00
_cell.angle_beta   90.00
_cell.angle_gamma   90.00
#
_symmetry.space_group_name_H-M   'P 1'
#
loop_
_entity.id
_entity.type
_entity.pdbx_description
1 polymer ?
#
loop_
_entity_poly.entity_id
_entity_poly.type
_entity_poly.pdbx_seq_one_letter_code
_entity_poly.pdbx_strand_id
1 'polypeptide(L)'
;YKRQEYDTFYYTMKDWDNDSELESSLDRYIAVSKNVYDCVFSVNFSPVISDLCNRLKLPYISWVYDCPINIRRTEVLKNKCNTIYFFDRIQAQHYMENGVAGAKHLPLAADVDTFRPALAKDDNYACDVAFVGKLYKSDYSYISNYQDVYMKGYLEGIVETQQKLYGGYIIDDCINDNIMKHINENFANVSNGSYSVIKPEVTYALATEVTSRERFMALALLQNRCNVNLYS
;
A
#
# COMPACT_ATOMS: atom_id res chain seq x y z
N TYR A 1 -5.73 -9.95 33.05
CA TYR A 1 -5.66 -8.93 32.00
C TYR A 1 -6.68 -7.85 32.31
N LYS A 2 -6.26 -6.59 32.52
CA LYS A 2 -7.21 -5.46 32.52
C LYS A 2 -7.79 -5.39 31.11
N ARG A 3 -9.13 -5.38 31.01
CA ARG A 3 -9.84 -5.16 29.75
C ARG A 3 -9.40 -3.79 29.24
N GLN A 4 -8.75 -3.74 28.08
CA GLN A 4 -8.40 -2.47 27.46
C GLN A 4 -9.71 -1.89 26.88
N GLU A 5 -9.96 -0.64 27.18
CA GLU A 5 -11.06 0.12 26.58
C GLU A 5 -10.51 0.85 25.37
N TYR A 6 -11.27 0.87 24.29
CA TYR A 6 -10.92 1.60 23.07
C TYR A 6 -12.15 2.37 22.57
N ASP A 7 -11.86 3.54 22.04
CA ASP A 7 -12.84 4.34 21.32
C ASP A 7 -12.55 4.22 19.83
N THR A 8 -13.60 4.19 19.00
CA THR A 8 -13.45 4.12 17.55
C THR A 8 -13.81 5.46 16.93
N PHE A 9 -12.86 6.04 16.22
CA PHE A 9 -13.08 7.23 15.40
C PHE A 9 -13.27 6.82 13.94
N TYR A 10 -14.44 7.12 13.38
CA TYR A 10 -14.78 6.82 11.99
C TYR A 10 -14.63 8.06 11.13
N TYR A 11 -13.89 7.93 10.04
CA TYR A 11 -13.71 9.00 9.08
C TYR A 11 -13.51 8.43 7.67
N THR A 12 -14.17 9.03 6.67
CA THR A 12 -13.95 8.69 5.27
C THR A 12 -12.84 9.58 4.71
N MET A 13 -11.65 9.03 4.58
CA MET A 13 -10.45 9.74 4.13
C MET A 13 -10.62 10.24 2.69
N LYS A 14 -10.34 11.53 2.48
CA LYS A 14 -10.44 12.20 1.17
C LYS A 14 -9.09 12.22 0.46
N ASP A 15 -8.02 12.41 1.20
CA ASP A 15 -6.66 12.37 0.71
C ASP A 15 -5.78 11.66 1.75
N TRP A 16 -5.03 10.66 1.31
CA TRP A 16 -4.25 9.82 2.21
C TRP A 16 -3.09 10.57 2.89
N ASP A 17 -2.48 11.51 2.17
CA ASP A 17 -1.32 12.25 2.65
C ASP A 17 -1.63 13.62 3.23
N ASN A 18 -2.70 14.29 2.78
CA ASN A 18 -2.98 15.70 3.08
C ASN A 18 -4.48 15.96 3.34
N ASP A 19 -5.05 15.34 4.37
CA ASP A 19 -6.45 15.54 4.73
C ASP A 19 -6.56 16.45 5.96
N SER A 20 -6.66 17.76 5.72
CA SER A 20 -6.80 18.76 6.79
C SER A 20 -8.11 18.65 7.57
N GLU A 21 -9.15 18.07 6.95
CA GLU A 21 -10.42 17.82 7.62
C GLU A 21 -10.32 16.63 8.58
N LEU A 22 -9.60 15.55 8.16
CA LEU A 22 -9.26 14.44 9.05
C LEU A 22 -8.46 14.96 10.26
N GLU A 23 -7.39 15.75 10.01
CA GLU A 23 -6.55 16.28 11.09
C GLU A 23 -7.39 17.09 12.09
N SER A 24 -8.19 18.04 11.59
CA SER A 24 -9.01 18.91 12.43
C SER A 24 -10.10 18.16 13.20
N SER A 25 -10.69 17.15 12.59
CA SER A 25 -11.75 16.34 13.19
C SER A 25 -11.21 15.42 14.27
N LEU A 26 -10.06 14.78 14.03
CA LEU A 26 -9.40 13.91 14.99
C LEU A 26 -8.83 14.71 16.18
N ASP A 27 -8.21 15.86 15.90
CA ASP A 27 -7.70 16.78 16.94
C ASP A 27 -8.84 17.22 17.88
N ARG A 28 -9.97 17.64 17.31
CA ARG A 28 -11.17 18.00 18.07
C ARG A 28 -11.71 16.81 18.86
N TYR A 29 -11.78 15.64 18.25
CA TYR A 29 -12.26 14.43 18.92
C TYR A 29 -11.41 14.11 20.15
N ILE A 30 -10.11 14.16 20.05
CA ILE A 30 -9.16 13.95 21.16
C ILE A 30 -9.33 15.05 22.22
N ALA A 31 -9.43 16.32 21.81
CA ALA A 31 -9.51 17.46 22.72
C ALA A 31 -10.80 17.52 23.54
N VAL A 32 -11.94 17.09 22.97
CA VAL A 32 -13.26 17.12 23.67
C VAL A 32 -13.53 15.83 24.43
N SER A 33 -12.76 14.79 24.22
CA SER A 33 -12.89 13.54 24.97
C SER A 33 -12.58 13.75 26.45
N LYS A 34 -13.35 13.10 27.31
CA LYS A 34 -13.04 13.01 28.73
C LYS A 34 -11.98 11.95 29.03
N ASN A 35 -11.65 11.14 28.05
CA ASN A 35 -10.68 10.06 28.17
C ASN A 35 -9.27 10.58 27.89
N VAL A 36 -8.30 10.07 28.62
CA VAL A 36 -6.87 10.24 28.32
C VAL A 36 -6.47 9.02 27.50
N TYR A 37 -6.06 9.26 26.25
CA TYR A 37 -5.61 8.18 25.36
C TYR A 37 -4.13 7.88 25.56
N ASP A 38 -3.80 6.61 25.67
CA ASP A 38 -2.40 6.14 25.75
C ASP A 38 -1.74 6.11 24.37
N CYS A 39 -2.50 5.86 23.33
CA CYS A 39 -2.03 5.85 21.93
C CYS A 39 -3.19 6.00 20.93
N VAL A 40 -2.83 6.29 19.69
CA VAL A 40 -3.71 6.14 18.51
C VAL A 40 -3.26 4.89 17.76
N PHE A 41 -4.22 4.08 17.31
CA PHE A 41 -3.97 2.91 16.48
C PHE A 41 -4.68 3.05 15.15
N SER A 42 -4.02 2.66 14.05
CA SER A 42 -4.67 2.51 12.74
C SER A 42 -4.21 1.25 12.02
N VAL A 43 -5.10 0.74 11.16
CA VAL A 43 -4.72 -0.20 10.11
C VAL A 43 -4.25 0.62 8.91
N ASN A 44 -3.11 0.26 8.36
CA ASN A 44 -2.28 1.07 7.47
C ASN A 44 -1.81 2.39 8.10
N PHE A 45 -0.71 2.91 7.56
CA PHE A 45 -0.08 4.14 8.06
C PHE A 45 -0.69 5.37 7.40
N SER A 46 -1.04 6.38 8.20
CA SER A 46 -1.49 7.68 7.70
C SER A 46 -0.51 8.78 8.08
N PRO A 47 0.08 9.49 7.10
CA PRO A 47 0.92 10.65 7.35
C PRO A 47 0.23 11.75 8.18
N VAL A 48 -1.06 11.98 7.93
CA VAL A 48 -1.87 12.99 8.65
C VAL A 48 -1.99 12.65 10.14
N ILE A 49 -2.31 11.39 10.45
CA ILE A 49 -2.40 10.92 11.83
C ILE A 49 -1.04 10.98 12.52
N SER A 50 0.03 10.59 11.81
CA SER A 50 1.39 10.65 12.34
C SER A 50 1.80 12.07 12.73
N ASP A 51 1.56 13.07 11.87
CA ASP A 51 1.88 14.46 12.17
C ASP A 51 1.08 15.00 13.35
N LEU A 52 -0.23 14.72 13.38
CA LEU A 52 -1.07 15.09 14.50
C LEU A 52 -0.57 14.49 15.83
N CYS A 53 -0.30 13.18 15.84
CA CYS A 53 0.18 12.49 17.03
C CYS A 53 1.56 13.00 17.46
N ASN A 54 2.45 13.31 16.51
CA ASN A 54 3.76 13.89 16.81
C ASN A 54 3.64 15.29 17.44
N ARG A 55 2.70 16.11 16.98
CA ARG A 55 2.38 17.43 17.54
C ARG A 55 1.79 17.30 18.96
N LEU A 56 0.88 16.36 19.17
CA LEU A 56 0.24 16.11 20.46
C LEU A 56 1.11 15.31 21.45
N LYS A 57 2.28 14.81 21.00
CA LYS A 57 3.15 13.89 21.77
C LYS A 57 2.42 12.61 22.20
N LEU A 58 1.49 12.15 21.40
CA LEU A 58 0.71 10.94 21.61
C LEU A 58 1.34 9.80 20.80
N PRO A 59 1.61 8.62 21.39
CA PRO A 59 2.08 7.47 20.64
C PRO A 59 1.13 7.08 19.49
N TYR A 60 1.69 6.83 18.31
CA TYR A 60 0.95 6.35 17.14
C TYR A 60 1.44 4.98 16.73
N ILE A 61 0.53 4.00 16.73
CA ILE A 61 0.79 2.62 16.35
C ILE A 61 0.04 2.35 15.05
N SER A 62 0.74 1.90 14.02
CA SER A 62 0.11 1.49 12.77
C SER A 62 0.50 0.06 12.40
N TRP A 63 -0.47 -0.70 11.89
CA TRP A 63 -0.24 -2.03 11.34
C TRP A 63 -0.46 -1.99 9.83
N VAL A 64 0.67 -1.98 9.09
CA VAL A 64 0.70 -1.85 7.64
C VAL A 64 0.64 -3.23 7.00
N TYR A 65 -0.34 -3.48 6.16
CA TYR A 65 -0.49 -4.70 5.39
C TYR A 65 -0.52 -4.48 3.87
N ASP A 66 -0.12 -3.29 3.42
CA ASP A 66 0.15 -3.01 2.01
C ASP A 66 1.67 -3.10 1.76
N CYS A 67 2.06 -3.78 0.68
CA CYS A 67 3.43 -3.87 0.24
C CYS A 67 3.50 -3.72 -1.29
N PRO A 68 4.19 -2.68 -1.80
CA PRO A 68 4.81 -1.57 -1.04
C PRO A 68 3.78 -0.65 -0.37
N ILE A 69 4.21 0.03 0.71
CA ILE A 69 3.39 1.07 1.33
C ILE A 69 3.19 2.23 0.34
N ASN A 70 1.94 2.63 0.14
CA ASN A 70 1.60 3.71 -0.79
C ASN A 70 1.35 5.02 -0.03
N ILE A 71 2.43 5.75 0.24
CA ILE A 71 2.41 7.11 0.81
C ILE A 71 3.37 8.01 0.03
N ARG A 72 3.02 9.30 -0.10
CA ARG A 72 3.86 10.29 -0.78
C ARG A 72 4.87 10.93 0.17
N ARG A 73 4.46 11.18 1.41
CA ARG A 73 5.23 11.85 2.45
C ARG A 73 6.00 10.85 3.31
N THR A 74 7.05 10.25 2.74
CA THR A 74 7.85 9.21 3.40
C THR A 74 8.68 9.73 4.59
N GLU A 75 8.98 11.02 4.64
CA GLU A 75 9.71 11.66 5.74
C GLU A 75 8.99 11.54 7.09
N VAL A 76 7.65 11.52 7.08
CA VAL A 76 6.84 11.41 8.31
C VAL A 76 6.94 10.04 8.98
N LEU A 77 7.41 9.00 8.27
CA LEU A 77 7.70 7.71 8.89
C LEU A 77 8.72 7.82 10.04
N LYS A 78 9.58 8.84 9.99
CA LYS A 78 10.62 9.12 11.01
C LYS A 78 10.11 9.90 12.23
N ASN A 79 8.84 10.27 12.29
CA ASN A 79 8.26 10.93 13.45
C ASN A 79 8.44 10.06 14.70
N LYS A 80 8.87 10.68 15.81
CA LYS A 80 9.24 9.96 17.05
C LYS A 80 8.06 9.27 17.75
N CYS A 81 6.83 9.69 17.46
CA CYS A 81 5.62 9.09 17.99
C CYS A 81 5.30 7.72 17.37
N ASN A 82 5.89 7.40 16.21
CA ASN A 82 5.52 6.25 15.42
C ASN A 82 6.06 4.93 15.97
N THR A 83 5.20 3.91 15.98
CA THR A 83 5.55 2.49 16.00
C THR A 83 4.81 1.85 14.82
N ILE A 84 5.56 1.41 13.80
CA ILE A 84 4.99 0.95 12.53
C ILE A 84 5.30 -0.52 12.36
N TYR A 85 4.26 -1.36 12.37
CA TYR A 85 4.37 -2.79 12.13
C TYR A 85 4.10 -3.08 10.66
N PHE A 86 5.12 -3.51 9.92
CA PHE A 86 5.02 -3.99 8.56
C PHE A 86 4.80 -5.50 8.54
N PHE A 87 3.86 -6.00 7.74
CA PHE A 87 3.65 -7.44 7.64
C PHE A 87 4.76 -8.12 6.81
N ASP A 88 5.32 -7.41 5.84
CA ASP A 88 6.45 -7.87 5.05
C ASP A 88 7.77 -7.60 5.75
N ARG A 89 8.57 -8.65 5.91
CA ARG A 89 9.84 -8.59 6.64
C ARG A 89 10.89 -7.77 5.90
N ILE A 90 10.92 -7.87 4.56
CA ILE A 90 11.92 -7.15 3.75
C ILE A 90 11.61 -5.66 3.77
N GLN A 91 10.33 -5.30 3.63
CA GLN A 91 9.91 -3.90 3.75
C GLN A 91 10.24 -3.34 5.14
N ALA A 92 9.96 -4.07 6.21
CA ALA A 92 10.31 -3.65 7.58
C ALA A 92 11.81 -3.41 7.71
N GLN A 93 12.65 -4.33 7.23
CA GLN A 93 14.09 -4.21 7.26
C GLN A 93 14.59 -3.01 6.46
N HIS A 94 14.07 -2.81 5.25
CA HIS A 94 14.39 -1.65 4.41
C HIS A 94 14.18 -0.32 5.16
N TYR A 95 13.01 -0.15 5.81
CA TYR A 95 12.74 1.08 6.55
C TYR A 95 13.59 1.23 7.82
N MET A 96 13.88 0.14 8.55
CA MET A 96 14.82 0.17 9.68
C MET A 96 16.22 0.65 9.25
N GLU A 97 16.74 0.10 8.16
CA GLU A 97 18.06 0.45 7.61
C GLU A 97 18.12 1.91 7.11
N ASN A 98 16.97 2.45 6.64
CA ASN A 98 16.83 3.84 6.21
C ASN A 98 16.46 4.82 7.33
N GLY A 99 16.63 4.43 8.59
CA GLY A 99 16.53 5.31 9.75
C GLY A 99 15.12 5.56 10.27
N VAL A 100 14.16 4.67 9.96
CA VAL A 100 12.82 4.67 10.58
C VAL A 100 12.87 3.87 11.87
N ALA A 101 13.20 4.53 12.98
CA ALA A 101 13.42 3.88 14.29
C ALA A 101 12.19 3.14 14.83
N GLY A 102 10.99 3.57 14.44
CA GLY A 102 9.72 2.95 14.83
C GLY A 102 9.31 1.74 14.00
N ALA A 103 10.03 1.41 12.91
CA ALA A 103 9.70 0.30 12.04
C ALA A 103 9.94 -1.06 12.73
N LYS A 104 8.99 -1.97 12.58
CA LYS A 104 9.03 -3.33 13.15
C LYS A 104 8.34 -4.31 12.20
N HIS A 105 8.70 -5.58 12.29
CA HIS A 105 8.02 -6.65 11.57
C HIS A 105 6.95 -7.29 12.46
N LEU A 106 5.73 -7.42 11.92
CA LEU A 106 4.63 -8.18 12.51
C LEU A 106 3.82 -8.81 11.39
N PRO A 107 3.86 -10.15 11.19
CA PRO A 107 3.13 -10.80 10.12
C PRO A 107 1.61 -10.64 10.27
N LEU A 108 0.89 -10.83 9.17
CA LEU A 108 -0.56 -10.88 9.19
C LEU A 108 -1.04 -12.09 10.00
N ALA A 109 -2.21 -11.94 10.60
CA ALA A 109 -2.88 -12.99 11.34
C ALA A 109 -4.27 -13.25 10.75
N ALA A 110 -4.78 -14.47 10.98
CA ALA A 110 -6.15 -14.82 10.63
C ALA A 110 -7.03 -14.80 11.89
N ASP A 111 -8.27 -14.37 11.73
CA ASP A 111 -9.30 -14.54 12.74
C ASP A 111 -9.72 -16.01 12.77
N VAL A 112 -9.24 -16.74 13.77
CA VAL A 112 -9.47 -18.19 13.91
C VAL A 112 -10.91 -18.54 14.27
N ASP A 113 -11.69 -17.57 14.76
CA ASP A 113 -13.10 -17.77 15.08
C ASP A 113 -13.96 -17.69 13.81
N THR A 114 -13.59 -16.82 12.89
CA THR A 114 -14.23 -16.68 11.58
C THR A 114 -13.72 -17.72 10.57
N PHE A 115 -12.39 -17.91 10.49
CA PHE A 115 -11.76 -18.83 9.52
C PHE A 115 -11.40 -20.16 10.16
N ARG A 116 -12.38 -21.04 10.33
CA ARG A 116 -12.18 -22.37 10.93
C ARG A 116 -12.65 -23.49 9.98
N PRO A 117 -11.97 -24.65 10.00
CA PRO A 117 -12.28 -25.77 9.09
C PRO A 117 -13.66 -26.39 9.24
N ALA A 118 -14.33 -26.14 10.39
CA ALA A 118 -15.61 -26.75 10.73
C ALA A 118 -16.85 -26.00 10.20
N LEU A 119 -16.67 -24.97 9.37
CA LEU A 119 -17.79 -24.30 8.74
C LEU A 119 -18.47 -25.24 7.74
N ALA A 120 -19.79 -25.15 7.64
CA ALA A 120 -20.59 -25.95 6.73
C ALA A 120 -20.08 -25.84 5.30
N LYS A 121 -19.90 -26.98 4.63
CA LYS A 121 -19.57 -27.02 3.22
C LYS A 121 -20.81 -26.65 2.41
N ASP A 122 -20.64 -25.74 1.46
CA ASP A 122 -21.65 -25.42 0.47
C ASP A 122 -21.13 -25.88 -0.90
N ASP A 123 -21.80 -26.89 -1.48
CA ASP A 123 -21.40 -27.50 -2.76
C ASP A 123 -21.49 -26.50 -3.93
N ASN A 124 -22.26 -25.40 -3.78
CA ASN A 124 -22.32 -24.33 -4.79
C ASN A 124 -20.98 -23.61 -4.99
N TYR A 125 -20.09 -23.66 -3.99
CA TYR A 125 -18.75 -23.08 -4.05
C TYR A 125 -17.65 -24.13 -4.25
N ALA A 126 -18.03 -25.39 -4.50
CA ALA A 126 -17.06 -26.46 -4.71
C ALA A 126 -16.30 -26.25 -6.03
N CYS A 127 -14.97 -26.21 -5.94
CA CYS A 127 -14.06 -26.07 -7.08
C CYS A 127 -12.69 -26.62 -6.70
N ASP A 128 -11.85 -26.86 -7.70
CA ASP A 128 -10.48 -27.31 -7.46
C ASP A 128 -9.62 -26.17 -6.91
N VAL A 129 -9.82 -24.96 -7.45
CA VAL A 129 -9.12 -23.74 -7.04
C VAL A 129 -10.11 -22.58 -6.93
N ALA A 130 -10.12 -21.90 -5.80
CA ALA A 130 -10.85 -20.64 -5.62
C ALA A 130 -9.86 -19.47 -5.54
N PHE A 131 -10.08 -18.45 -6.36
CA PHE A 131 -9.42 -17.15 -6.20
C PHE A 131 -10.43 -16.17 -5.61
N VAL A 132 -10.09 -15.61 -4.44
CA VAL A 132 -10.90 -14.58 -3.77
C VAL A 132 -10.03 -13.34 -3.63
N GLY A 133 -10.37 -12.23 -4.33
CA GLY A 133 -9.62 -10.99 -4.25
C GLY A 133 -9.70 -10.13 -5.50
N LYS A 134 -9.13 -8.93 -5.41
CA LYS A 134 -9.09 -7.99 -6.53
C LYS A 134 -8.12 -8.45 -7.61
N LEU A 135 -8.52 -8.31 -8.87
CA LEU A 135 -7.64 -8.52 -10.03
C LEU A 135 -6.77 -7.30 -10.35
N TYR A 136 -6.89 -6.24 -9.59
CA TYR A 136 -6.26 -4.93 -9.74
C TYR A 136 -6.40 -4.34 -11.16
N LYS A 137 -6.79 -3.10 -11.20
CA LYS A 137 -6.67 -2.23 -12.39
C LYS A 137 -5.53 -1.27 -12.09
N SER A 138 -4.43 -1.38 -12.82
CA SER A 138 -3.29 -0.49 -12.62
C SER A 138 -3.45 0.82 -13.41
N ASP A 139 -2.81 1.86 -12.92
CA ASP A 139 -2.68 3.14 -13.61
C ASP A 139 -1.47 3.17 -14.56
N TYR A 140 -0.83 2.02 -14.81
CA TYR A 140 0.33 1.90 -15.69
C TYR A 140 0.08 2.44 -17.09
N SER A 141 -1.09 2.13 -17.68
CA SER A 141 -1.46 2.64 -19.00
C SER A 141 -1.56 4.17 -19.01
N TYR A 142 -2.01 4.78 -17.92
CA TYR A 142 -2.05 6.23 -17.80
C TYR A 142 -0.64 6.85 -17.83
N ILE A 143 0.32 6.21 -17.14
CA ILE A 143 1.71 6.67 -17.17
C ILE A 143 2.34 6.39 -18.54
N SER A 144 2.24 5.17 -19.05
CA SER A 144 2.95 4.73 -20.26
C SER A 144 2.44 5.41 -21.54
N ASN A 145 1.15 5.70 -21.66
CA ASN A 145 0.57 6.26 -22.86
C ASN A 145 1.12 7.65 -23.20
N TYR A 146 1.54 8.41 -22.22
CA TYR A 146 2.12 9.75 -22.40
C TYR A 146 3.63 9.75 -22.60
N GLN A 147 4.26 8.58 -22.64
CA GLN A 147 5.70 8.45 -22.82
C GLN A 147 6.09 8.29 -24.28
N ASP A 148 7.30 8.70 -24.63
CA ASP A 148 7.92 8.39 -25.92
C ASP A 148 8.20 6.88 -26.07
N VAL A 149 8.60 6.46 -27.27
CA VAL A 149 8.84 5.05 -27.59
C VAL A 149 9.94 4.44 -26.73
N TYR A 150 11.00 5.22 -26.44
CA TYR A 150 12.10 4.75 -25.59
C TYR A 150 11.62 4.49 -24.17
N MET A 151 10.95 5.45 -23.56
CA MET A 151 10.48 5.34 -22.17
C MET A 151 9.38 4.29 -22.03
N LYS A 152 8.48 4.14 -23.02
CA LYS A 152 7.52 3.02 -23.06
C LYS A 152 8.22 1.67 -23.00
N GLY A 153 9.24 1.48 -23.83
CA GLY A 153 10.02 0.24 -23.85
C GLY A 153 10.77 0.00 -22.54
N TYR A 154 11.31 1.06 -21.94
CA TYR A 154 12.00 0.97 -20.65
C TYR A 154 11.07 0.53 -19.52
N LEU A 155 9.91 1.18 -19.38
CA LEU A 155 8.92 0.84 -18.35
C LEU A 155 8.35 -0.57 -18.55
N GLU A 156 8.06 -0.96 -19.79
CA GLU A 156 7.62 -2.33 -20.11
C GLU A 156 8.70 -3.35 -19.75
N GLY A 157 9.96 -3.06 -20.07
CA GLY A 157 11.10 -3.93 -19.69
C GLY A 157 11.23 -4.12 -18.17
N ILE A 158 10.93 -3.10 -17.36
CA ILE A 158 10.89 -3.23 -15.91
C ILE A 158 9.78 -4.20 -15.48
N VAL A 159 8.56 -4.01 -16.01
CA VAL A 159 7.40 -4.87 -15.70
C VAL A 159 7.69 -6.33 -16.06
N GLU A 160 8.17 -6.59 -17.29
CA GLU A 160 8.51 -7.93 -17.74
C GLU A 160 9.65 -8.57 -16.93
N THR A 161 10.65 -7.79 -16.52
CA THR A 161 11.76 -8.29 -15.72
C THR A 161 11.30 -8.64 -14.31
N GLN A 162 10.52 -7.75 -13.68
CA GLN A 162 9.99 -8.00 -12.35
C GLN A 162 9.10 -9.26 -12.32
N GLN A 163 8.28 -9.50 -13.34
CA GLN A 163 7.46 -10.73 -13.45
C GLN A 163 8.28 -12.02 -13.49
N LYS A 164 9.53 -11.96 -13.92
CA LYS A 164 10.44 -13.11 -14.00
C LYS A 164 11.35 -13.26 -12.76
N LEU A 165 11.37 -12.24 -11.91
CA LEU A 165 12.26 -12.18 -10.75
C LEU A 165 11.50 -12.55 -9.48
N TYR A 166 11.68 -13.79 -9.01
CA TYR A 166 11.12 -14.26 -7.75
C TYR A 166 12.06 -13.96 -6.58
N GLY A 167 11.48 -13.39 -5.49
CA GLY A 167 12.25 -13.09 -4.27
C GLY A 167 13.12 -11.84 -4.34
N GLY A 168 12.91 -10.98 -5.35
CA GLY A 168 13.55 -9.68 -5.49
C GLY A 168 12.57 -8.61 -5.96
N TYR A 169 12.87 -7.35 -5.64
CA TYR A 169 12.10 -6.19 -6.06
C TYR A 169 13.03 -5.14 -6.65
N ILE A 170 12.89 -4.87 -7.95
CA ILE A 170 13.82 -4.00 -8.70
C ILE A 170 13.22 -2.65 -9.12
N ILE A 171 11.91 -2.50 -8.96
CA ILE A 171 11.19 -1.34 -9.53
C ILE A 171 11.76 -0.02 -8.98
N ASP A 172 11.96 0.07 -7.66
CA ASP A 172 12.46 1.28 -7.02
C ASP A 172 13.89 1.66 -7.48
N ASP A 173 14.74 0.66 -7.72
CA ASP A 173 16.11 0.86 -8.19
C ASP A 173 16.14 1.31 -9.65
N CYS A 174 15.20 0.83 -10.47
CA CYS A 174 15.08 1.20 -11.87
C CYS A 174 14.53 2.60 -12.10
N ILE A 175 13.75 3.14 -11.15
CA ILE A 175 13.16 4.49 -11.27
C ILE A 175 14.02 5.50 -10.49
N ASN A 176 15.12 5.93 -11.12
CA ASN A 176 16.00 6.97 -10.58
C ASN A 176 15.59 8.37 -11.05
N ASP A 177 16.29 9.41 -10.54
CA ASP A 177 15.97 10.82 -10.81
C ASP A 177 16.02 11.18 -12.31
N ASN A 178 16.93 10.57 -13.10
CA ASN A 178 17.01 10.81 -14.54
C ASN A 178 15.79 10.24 -15.26
N ILE A 179 15.34 9.06 -14.87
CA ILE A 179 14.12 8.44 -15.41
C ILE A 179 12.90 9.28 -15.03
N MET A 180 12.80 9.71 -13.77
CA MET A 180 11.72 10.59 -13.32
C MET A 180 11.68 11.91 -14.08
N LYS A 181 12.86 12.51 -14.32
CA LYS A 181 12.97 13.73 -15.13
C LYS A 181 12.43 13.51 -16.55
N HIS A 182 12.84 12.43 -17.22
CA HIS A 182 12.39 12.11 -18.58
C HIS A 182 10.87 11.84 -18.63
N ILE A 183 10.33 11.09 -17.64
CA ILE A 183 8.88 10.85 -17.54
C ILE A 183 8.14 12.19 -17.44
N ASN A 184 8.58 13.10 -16.56
CA ASN A 184 7.93 14.38 -16.37
C ASN A 184 8.10 15.35 -17.54
N GLU A 185 9.22 15.31 -18.27
CA GLU A 185 9.39 16.04 -19.53
C GLU A 185 8.38 15.59 -20.57
N ASN A 186 8.13 14.29 -20.70
CA ASN A 186 7.12 13.76 -21.62
C ASN A 186 5.70 14.19 -21.20
N PHE A 187 5.36 14.16 -19.91
CA PHE A 187 4.09 14.68 -19.41
C PHE A 187 3.93 16.19 -19.68
N ALA A 188 4.99 16.99 -19.45
CA ALA A 188 4.97 18.42 -19.67
C ALA A 188 4.73 18.76 -21.15
N ASN A 189 5.30 17.99 -22.08
CA ASN A 189 5.12 18.18 -23.52
C ASN A 189 3.66 17.97 -23.95
N VAL A 190 2.91 17.08 -23.30
CA VAL A 190 1.52 16.77 -23.62
C VAL A 190 0.54 17.68 -22.89
N SER A 191 0.87 18.07 -21.64
CA SER A 191 -0.02 18.81 -20.74
C SER A 191 0.25 20.33 -20.66
N ASN A 192 1.13 20.85 -21.52
CA ASN A 192 1.61 22.25 -21.45
C ASN A 192 2.18 22.62 -20.06
N GLY A 193 2.87 21.67 -19.42
CA GLY A 193 3.50 21.88 -18.12
C GLY A 193 2.57 21.80 -16.90
N SER A 194 1.30 21.46 -17.10
CA SER A 194 0.30 21.47 -16.01
C SER A 194 0.26 20.19 -15.17
N TYR A 195 0.96 19.11 -15.59
CA TYR A 195 0.94 17.82 -14.93
C TYR A 195 2.33 17.24 -14.72
N SER A 196 2.56 16.66 -13.54
CA SER A 196 3.75 15.90 -13.22
C SER A 196 3.41 14.76 -12.25
N VAL A 197 4.23 13.72 -12.25
CA VAL A 197 4.11 12.57 -11.34
C VAL A 197 5.34 12.49 -10.43
N ILE A 198 5.16 11.90 -9.27
CA ILE A 198 6.26 11.63 -8.33
C ILE A 198 6.67 10.15 -8.39
N LYS A 199 7.90 9.85 -7.94
CA LYS A 199 8.44 8.48 -7.97
C LYS A 199 7.51 7.45 -7.32
N PRO A 200 6.91 7.65 -6.14
CA PRO A 200 5.98 6.71 -5.54
C PRO A 200 4.76 6.38 -6.41
N GLU A 201 4.25 7.34 -7.19
CA GLU A 201 3.12 7.10 -8.11
C GLU A 201 3.54 6.19 -9.27
N VAL A 202 4.72 6.42 -9.84
CA VAL A 202 5.27 5.60 -10.92
C VAL A 202 5.57 4.19 -10.45
N THR A 203 6.29 4.04 -9.34
CA THR A 203 6.67 2.73 -8.80
C THR A 203 5.45 1.93 -8.37
N TYR A 204 4.44 2.57 -7.77
CA TYR A 204 3.18 1.92 -7.41
C TYR A 204 2.40 1.44 -8.63
N ALA A 205 2.31 2.26 -9.69
CA ALA A 205 1.64 1.87 -10.92
C ALA A 205 2.33 0.67 -11.59
N LEU A 206 3.66 0.64 -11.63
CA LEU A 206 4.44 -0.50 -12.14
C LEU A 206 4.22 -1.75 -11.29
N ALA A 207 4.31 -1.66 -9.97
CA ALA A 207 4.09 -2.78 -9.06
C ALA A 207 2.68 -3.37 -9.16
N THR A 208 1.68 -2.49 -9.30
CA THR A 208 0.28 -2.90 -9.48
C THR A 208 0.07 -3.59 -10.83
N GLU A 209 0.73 -3.11 -11.89
CA GLU A 209 0.70 -3.73 -13.21
C GLU A 209 1.32 -5.13 -13.19
N VAL A 210 2.48 -5.30 -12.57
CA VAL A 210 3.11 -6.61 -12.37
C VAL A 210 2.14 -7.56 -11.65
N THR A 211 1.59 -7.14 -10.51
CA THR A 211 0.63 -7.93 -9.74
C THR A 211 -0.60 -8.33 -10.54
N SER A 212 -1.14 -7.39 -11.34
CA SER A 212 -2.28 -7.65 -12.21
C SER A 212 -1.97 -8.73 -13.25
N ARG A 213 -0.85 -8.56 -13.98
CA ARG A 213 -0.43 -9.52 -15.00
C ARG A 213 -0.14 -10.91 -14.43
N GLU A 214 0.53 -10.99 -13.29
CA GLU A 214 0.82 -12.27 -12.62
C GLU A 214 -0.47 -13.01 -12.22
N ARG A 215 -1.45 -12.29 -11.66
CA ARG A 215 -2.74 -12.89 -11.29
C ARG A 215 -3.49 -13.43 -12.50
N PHE A 216 -3.60 -12.63 -13.56
CA PHE A 216 -4.25 -13.08 -14.80
C PHE A 216 -3.54 -14.29 -15.42
N MET A 217 -2.21 -14.26 -15.47
CA MET A 217 -1.42 -15.36 -16.02
C MET A 217 -1.59 -16.65 -15.18
N ALA A 218 -1.51 -16.54 -13.86
CA ALA A 218 -1.69 -17.69 -12.96
C ALA A 218 -3.08 -18.31 -13.11
N LEU A 219 -4.14 -17.49 -13.14
CA LEU A 219 -5.51 -17.96 -13.32
C LEU A 219 -5.71 -18.61 -14.68
N ALA A 220 -5.19 -18.01 -15.75
CA ALA A 220 -5.28 -18.58 -17.10
C ALA A 220 -4.56 -19.93 -17.21
N LEU A 221 -3.40 -20.10 -16.57
CA LEU A 221 -2.68 -21.36 -16.54
C LEU A 221 -3.43 -22.44 -15.74
N LEU A 222 -4.03 -22.09 -14.61
CA LEU A 222 -4.80 -23.00 -13.77
C LEU A 222 -6.08 -23.44 -14.47
N GLN A 223 -6.79 -22.53 -15.15
CA GLN A 223 -8.05 -22.79 -15.85
C GLN A 223 -7.91 -23.85 -16.96
N ASN A 224 -6.70 -24.02 -17.50
CA ASN A 224 -6.42 -25.07 -18.49
C ASN A 224 -6.30 -26.48 -17.88
N ARG A 225 -6.25 -26.62 -16.54
CA ARG A 225 -5.98 -27.91 -15.86
C ARG A 225 -6.99 -28.28 -14.79
N CYS A 226 -7.74 -27.33 -14.26
CA CYS A 226 -8.66 -27.55 -13.16
C CYS A 226 -9.84 -26.57 -13.20
N ASN A 227 -10.88 -26.86 -12.41
CA ASN A 227 -12.03 -25.99 -12.25
C ASN A 227 -11.65 -24.83 -11.33
N VAL A 228 -11.60 -23.61 -11.90
CA VAL A 228 -11.23 -22.37 -11.18
C VAL A 228 -12.44 -21.48 -11.02
N ASN A 229 -12.78 -21.17 -9.78
CA ASN A 229 -13.78 -20.14 -9.47
C ASN A 229 -13.11 -18.82 -9.08
N LEU A 230 -13.58 -17.74 -9.70
CA LEU A 230 -13.11 -16.39 -9.47
C LEU A 230 -14.16 -15.58 -8.74
N TYR A 231 -13.79 -15.03 -7.57
CA TYR A 231 -14.60 -14.14 -6.76
C TYR A 231 -13.85 -12.79 -6.59
N SER A 232 -14.17 -11.80 -7.45
CA SER A 232 -13.49 -10.50 -7.50
C SER A 232 -14.47 -9.34 -7.39
#